data_48d3967f156683e90ce47971e5c20334
#
_entry.id   48d3967f156683e90ce47971e5c20334
#
_cell.length_a   1.000
_cell.length_b   1.000
_cell.length_c   1.000
_cell.angle_alpha   90.00
_cell.angle_beta   90.00
_cell.angle_gamma   90.00
#
_symmetry.space_group_name_H-M   'P 1'
#
loop_
_entity.id
_entity.type
_entity.pdbx_description
1 polymer ?
#
loop_
_entity_poly.entity_id
_entity_poly.type
_entity_poly.pdbx_seq_one_letter_code
_entity_poly.pdbx_strand_id
1 'polypeptide(L)'
;MSQANASPTTTPLTRELIVQNKMGIHARPAAMIVRITNKFRAEVLVEKDEEQVNGKSIMGLMMLAAGKGAKVRFIATGADATALLTELEALFARKFDEV
;
A
#
# COMPACT_ATOMS: atom_id res chain seq x y z
N MET A 1 33.35 -0.89 -1.14
CA MET A 1 32.69 -0.86 -1.18
C MET A 1 31.98 -0.61 -0.60
N SER A 2 31.63 -0.55 -0.70
CA SER A 2 30.84 -0.40 -0.35
C SER A 2 30.06 -0.46 -0.06
N GLN A 3 29.62 -0.61 -0.01
CA GLN A 3 28.78 -0.77 0.24
C GLN A 3 28.13 -0.79 0.68
N ALA A 4 28.37 -0.82 0.51
CA ALA A 4 27.66 -0.89 0.78
C ALA A 4 26.96 -0.97 1.38
N ASN A 5 26.99 -1.06 1.42
CA ASN A 5 26.21 -1.15 1.96
C ASN A 5 25.03 -1.18 2.16
N ALA A 6 25.02 -2.04 2.09
CA ALA A 6 23.60 -2.12 2.03
C ALA A 6 22.95 -1.54 3.26
N SER A 7 22.25 -0.45 3.07
CA SER A 7 21.48 0.17 4.12
C SER A 7 20.23 -0.68 4.39
N PRO A 8 19.81 -0.83 5.67
CA PRO A 8 18.53 -1.53 5.94
C PRO A 8 17.35 -0.89 5.24
N THR A 9 17.47 0.41 4.87
CA THR A 9 16.37 1.12 4.21
C THR A 9 16.12 0.63 2.79
N THR A 10 17.08 -0.15 2.22
CA THR A 10 16.90 -0.68 0.87
C THR A 10 16.19 -2.02 0.84
N THR A 11 15.96 -2.63 2.00
CA THR A 11 15.28 -3.91 2.07
C THR A 11 13.77 -3.69 2.05
N PRO A 12 13.07 -4.24 1.05
CA PRO A 12 11.62 -4.05 1.00
C PRO A 12 10.94 -4.76 2.17
N LEU A 13 9.92 -4.10 2.70
CA LEU A 13 9.03 -4.69 3.69
C LEU A 13 7.68 -4.91 3.01
N THR A 14 7.06 -6.03 3.29
CA THR A 14 5.80 -6.36 2.66
C THR A 14 4.71 -6.57 3.69
N ARG A 15 3.48 -6.28 3.28
CA ARG A 15 2.31 -6.53 4.12
C ARG A 15 1.16 -6.91 3.21
N GLU A 16 0.55 -8.04 3.48
CA GLU A 16 -0.61 -8.49 2.72
C GLU A 16 -1.86 -8.07 3.48
N LEU A 17 -2.74 -7.33 2.81
CA LEU A 17 -3.94 -6.82 3.43
C LEU A 17 -5.15 -7.28 2.64
N ILE A 18 -6.26 -7.49 3.33
CA ILE A 18 -7.49 -7.94 2.70
C ILE A 18 -8.48 -6.80 2.64
N VAL A 19 -9.04 -6.58 1.46
CA VAL A 19 -10.03 -5.54 1.26
C VAL A 19 -11.33 -6.00 1.92
N GLN A 20 -11.81 -5.25 2.90
CA GLN A 20 -12.97 -5.66 3.69
C GLN A 20 -14.20 -4.81 3.44
N ASN A 21 -14.06 -3.67 2.80
CA ASN A 21 -15.18 -2.81 2.53
C ASN A 21 -15.99 -3.31 1.33
N LYS A 22 -17.28 -3.01 1.34
CA LYS A 22 -18.21 -3.59 0.39
C LYS A 22 -17.87 -3.27 -1.06
N MET A 23 -17.52 -2.00 -1.31
CA MET A 23 -17.28 -1.54 -2.68
C MET A 23 -15.86 -1.74 -3.18
N GLY A 24 -14.97 -2.23 -2.33
CA GLY A 24 -13.58 -2.41 -2.73
C GLY A 24 -12.83 -1.10 -2.85
N ILE A 25 -11.68 -1.15 -3.55
CA ILE A 25 -10.82 0.02 -3.69
C ILE A 25 -11.28 0.84 -4.91
N HIS A 26 -12.38 1.57 -4.71
CA HIS A 26 -12.84 2.53 -5.70
C HIS A 26 -12.16 3.89 -5.42
N ALA A 27 -12.66 4.97 -6.01
CA ALA A 27 -11.93 6.24 -6.00
C ALA A 27 -11.65 6.78 -4.60
N ARG A 28 -12.65 6.73 -3.70
CA ARG A 28 -12.46 7.28 -2.36
C ARG A 28 -11.44 6.49 -1.53
N PRO A 29 -11.54 5.14 -1.42
CA PRO A 29 -10.50 4.39 -0.73
C PRO A 29 -9.13 4.55 -1.38
N ALA A 30 -9.05 4.61 -2.71
CA ALA A 30 -7.77 4.81 -3.38
C ALA A 30 -7.16 6.15 -2.97
N ALA A 31 -7.98 7.20 -2.90
CA ALA A 31 -7.50 8.51 -2.46
C ALA A 31 -7.03 8.48 -1.01
N MET A 32 -7.72 7.73 -0.15
CA MET A 32 -7.32 7.60 1.25
C MET A 32 -5.98 6.88 1.38
N ILE A 33 -5.77 5.84 0.57
CA ILE A 33 -4.49 5.15 0.56
C ILE A 33 -3.38 6.11 0.14
N VAL A 34 -3.59 6.86 -0.94
CA VAL A 34 -2.57 7.77 -1.44
C VAL A 34 -2.29 8.89 -0.46
N ARG A 35 -3.29 9.37 0.27
CA ARG A 35 -3.07 10.37 1.30
C ARG A 35 -2.10 9.86 2.36
N ILE A 36 -2.20 8.58 2.70
CA ILE A 36 -1.25 7.99 3.64
C ILE A 36 0.11 7.83 2.99
N THR A 37 0.18 7.18 1.81
CA THR A 37 1.48 6.86 1.22
C THR A 37 2.27 8.11 0.89
N ASN A 38 1.59 9.21 0.54
CA ASN A 38 2.28 10.46 0.22
C ASN A 38 2.87 11.16 1.43
N LYS A 39 2.52 10.76 2.64
CA LYS A 39 3.14 11.34 3.84
C LYS A 39 4.54 10.80 4.08
N PHE A 40 4.91 9.74 3.41
CA PHE A 40 6.16 9.03 3.68
C PHE A 40 7.08 9.11 2.47
N ARG A 41 8.37 9.01 2.74
CA ARG A 41 9.37 9.00 1.67
C ARG A 41 9.56 7.63 1.05
N ALA A 42 9.18 6.58 1.78
CA ALA A 42 9.34 5.22 1.29
C ALA A 42 8.63 5.06 -0.05
N GLU A 43 9.24 4.27 -0.93
CA GLU A 43 8.58 3.89 -2.17
C GLU A 43 7.61 2.77 -1.88
N VAL A 44 6.48 2.79 -2.55
CA VAL A 44 5.42 1.83 -2.30
C VAL A 44 4.92 1.25 -3.60
N LEU A 45 4.96 -0.07 -3.69
CA LEU A 45 4.34 -0.79 -4.78
C LEU A 45 3.20 -1.61 -4.22
N VAL A 46 2.18 -1.82 -5.02
CA VAL A 46 1.01 -2.60 -4.61
C VAL A 46 0.76 -3.67 -5.65
N GLU A 47 0.63 -4.91 -5.18
CA GLU A 47 0.40 -6.05 -6.05
C GLU A 47 -0.93 -6.69 -5.76
N LYS A 48 -1.61 -7.09 -6.82
CA LYS A 48 -2.78 -7.95 -6.73
C LYS A 48 -2.68 -8.92 -7.89
N ASP A 49 -2.78 -10.21 -7.57
CA ASP A 49 -2.55 -11.27 -8.53
C ASP A 49 -1.15 -11.09 -9.11
N GLU A 50 -0.99 -10.83 -10.38
CA GLU A 50 0.35 -10.62 -10.92
C GLU A 50 0.55 -9.20 -11.43
N GLU A 51 -0.36 -8.30 -11.07
CA GLU A 51 -0.24 -6.90 -11.45
C GLU A 51 0.37 -6.09 -10.33
N GLN A 52 1.21 -5.13 -10.71
CA GLN A 52 1.90 -4.28 -9.75
C GLN A 52 1.73 -2.83 -10.18
N VAL A 53 1.37 -1.99 -9.22
CA VAL A 53 1.16 -0.56 -9.48
C VAL A 53 1.87 0.26 -8.43
N ASN A 54 2.01 1.55 -8.72
CA ASN A 54 2.60 2.50 -7.78
C ASN A 54 1.58 2.82 -6.68
N GLY A 55 1.97 2.57 -5.42
CA GLY A 55 1.08 2.80 -4.29
C GLY A 55 0.81 4.26 -3.99
N LYS A 56 1.44 5.19 -4.72
CA LYS A 56 1.18 6.62 -4.58
C LYS A 56 0.35 7.15 -5.74
N SER A 57 -0.24 6.26 -6.54
CA SER A 57 -1.05 6.61 -7.70
C SER A 57 -2.50 6.17 -7.48
N ILE A 58 -3.41 7.13 -7.41
CA ILE A 58 -4.84 6.81 -7.28
C ILE A 58 -5.28 5.97 -8.47
N MET A 59 -4.88 6.37 -9.68
CA MET A 59 -5.25 5.66 -10.89
C MET A 59 -4.71 4.23 -10.89
N GLY A 60 -3.44 4.08 -10.47
CA GLY A 60 -2.84 2.75 -10.38
C GLY A 60 -3.60 1.83 -9.45
N LEU A 61 -3.98 2.36 -8.28
CA LEU A 61 -4.72 1.56 -7.32
C LEU A 61 -6.09 1.13 -7.86
N MET A 62 -6.77 2.04 -8.57
CA MET A 62 -8.06 1.71 -9.15
C MET A 62 -7.94 0.68 -10.25
N MET A 63 -6.84 0.69 -10.99
CA MET A 63 -6.64 -0.27 -12.07
C MET A 63 -6.48 -1.70 -11.57
N LEU A 64 -6.12 -1.88 -10.31
CA LEU A 64 -6.05 -3.23 -9.74
C LEU A 64 -7.41 -3.87 -9.59
N ALA A 65 -8.48 -3.09 -9.60
CA ALA A 65 -9.85 -3.59 -9.49
C ALA A 65 -10.03 -4.51 -8.29
N ALA A 66 -9.47 -4.11 -7.14
CA ALA A 66 -9.51 -4.93 -5.93
C ALA A 66 -10.86 -4.78 -5.25
N GLY A 67 -11.68 -5.82 -5.35
CA GLY A 67 -12.98 -5.85 -4.70
C GLY A 67 -12.92 -6.43 -3.31
N LYS A 68 -14.07 -6.53 -2.66
CA LYS A 68 -14.16 -7.10 -1.33
C LYS A 68 -13.59 -8.51 -1.31
N GLY A 69 -12.74 -8.79 -0.34
CA GLY A 69 -12.11 -10.09 -0.19
C GLY A 69 -10.78 -10.22 -0.92
N ALA A 70 -10.44 -9.27 -1.78
CA ALA A 70 -9.19 -9.34 -2.52
C ALA A 70 -8.00 -9.15 -1.58
N LYS A 71 -6.94 -9.88 -1.85
CA LYS A 71 -5.67 -9.70 -1.14
C LYS A 71 -4.80 -8.76 -1.95
N VAL A 72 -4.31 -7.72 -1.30
CA VAL A 72 -3.36 -6.81 -1.94
C VAL A 72 -2.09 -6.80 -1.10
N ARG A 73 -0.95 -6.81 -1.77
CA ARG A 73 0.33 -6.81 -1.09
C ARG A 73 0.98 -5.46 -1.27
N PHE A 74 1.28 -4.81 -0.16
CA PHE A 74 2.01 -3.55 -0.18
C PHE A 74 3.49 -3.84 0.06
N ILE A 75 4.32 -3.31 -0.81
CA ILE A 75 5.78 -3.49 -0.74
C ILE A 75 6.37 -2.10 -0.57
N ALA A 76 6.95 -1.84 0.60
CA ALA A 76 7.45 -0.52 0.94
C ALA A 76 8.95 -0.57 1.18
N THR A 77 9.68 0.39 0.60
CA THR A 77 11.13 0.45 0.73
C THR A 77 11.53 1.86 1.16
N GLY A 78 12.15 1.96 2.32
CA GLY A 78 12.60 3.24 2.85
C GLY A 78 12.64 3.22 4.37
N ALA A 79 13.24 4.26 4.94
CA ALA A 79 13.44 4.32 6.38
C ALA A 79 12.11 4.36 7.14
N ASP A 80 11.06 4.92 6.54
CA ASP A 80 9.77 5.07 7.19
C ASP A 80 8.74 4.04 6.67
N ALA A 81 9.24 2.93 6.08
CA ALA A 81 8.35 1.93 5.51
C ALA A 81 7.45 1.26 6.56
N THR A 82 8.01 0.99 7.74
CA THR A 82 7.22 0.34 8.80
C THR A 82 6.05 1.21 9.23
N ALA A 83 6.32 2.51 9.44
CA ALA A 83 5.25 3.43 9.85
C ALA A 83 4.17 3.53 8.77
N LEU A 84 4.59 3.57 7.51
CA LEU A 84 3.66 3.63 6.40
C LEU A 84 2.75 2.40 6.39
N LEU A 85 3.34 1.21 6.51
CA LEU A 85 2.57 -0.03 6.49
C LEU A 85 1.61 -0.12 7.67
N THR A 86 2.03 0.37 8.82
CA THR A 86 1.18 0.36 10.00
C THR A 86 -0.07 1.23 9.78
N GLU A 87 0.09 2.41 9.17
CA GLU A 87 -1.06 3.26 8.90
C GLU A 87 -1.99 2.64 7.87
N LEU A 88 -1.43 1.96 6.87
CA LEU A 88 -2.27 1.28 5.89
C LEU A 88 -3.06 0.14 6.52
N GLU A 89 -2.43 -0.61 7.43
CA GLU A 89 -3.13 -1.67 8.13
C GLU A 89 -4.33 -1.13 8.90
N ALA A 90 -4.13 -0.01 9.57
CA ALA A 90 -5.21 0.60 10.33
C ALA A 90 -6.35 1.06 9.41
N LEU A 91 -6.01 1.63 8.26
CA LEU A 91 -7.01 2.08 7.31
C LEU A 91 -7.84 0.90 6.78
N PHE A 92 -7.17 -0.20 6.43
CA PHE A 92 -7.88 -1.39 5.95
C PHE A 92 -8.76 -2.00 7.04
N ALA A 93 -8.25 -2.02 8.28
CA ALA A 93 -9.02 -2.56 9.41
C ALA A 93 -10.29 -1.75 9.68
N ARG A 94 -10.23 -0.43 9.42
CA ARG A 94 -11.41 0.44 9.56
C ARG A 94 -12.34 0.36 8.36
N LYS A 95 -12.03 -0.49 7.38
CA LYS A 95 -12.82 -0.61 6.14
C LYS A 95 -12.98 0.74 5.45
N PHE A 96 -11.89 1.54 5.48
CA PHE A 96 -11.86 2.87 4.87
C PHE A 96 -12.98 3.77 5.42
N ASP A 97 -13.39 3.52 6.66
CA ASP A 97 -14.45 4.27 7.34
C ASP A 97 -15.79 4.23 6.58
N GLU A 98 -16.00 3.20 5.77
CA GLU A 98 -17.29 3.00 5.10
C GLU A 98 -18.27 2.31 6.04
N VAL A 99 -19.51 2.70 5.95
CA VAL A 99 -20.57 2.11 6.76
C VAL A 99 -21.33 1.05 5.98
#